data_716b352b4d0cd7ef4845aeab83761daa
#
_entry.id   716b352b4d0cd7ef4845aeab83761daa
#
_cell.length_a   1.000
_cell.length_b   1.000
_cell.length_c   1.000
_cell.angle_alpha   90.00
_cell.angle_beta   90.00
_cell.angle_gamma   90.00
#
_symmetry.space_group_name_H-M   'P 1'
#
loop_
_entity.id
_entity.type
_entity.pdbx_description
1 polymer ?
#
loop_
_entity_poly.entity_id
_entity_poly.type
_entity_poly.pdbx_seq_one_letter_code
_entity_poly.pdbx_strand_id
1 'polypeptide(L)'
;MVGRIWLLALLIIASFLPARAQKIVYSENDKDDTRSMTFEIVGKINGNFLIYKNNRANRHLISVLNNDMKEIAVAEQDYVPASDRMINVDFFPYNDFCYMIYQYQKKNVIYCVAAKIDGNGYKVGDIKELDTTHIGFAANNKIYTVLSSEDKSKIIVFKINTRNKRSYALTTCLMNDKLELIKRSSLLISMEERNEYLSDFQLDNEGDLVFCKFFRNNNDNINNAAMMIKYAEADSVMTKDLHIEKTLLDEIHIKIDNPNKKYFLVSYYYKERRGDIEGFYFYVWDKSLNRPFMESSSSFTEELRRDARGDASVKTAFNDFFIRNIITRKDGGFIIGSESYYTTSRFNNWNRWDYLYGSPYMNSYNNYYYSPYYNNYWWGSRINSNQALRYHADNIAVLSFNNKGEQEWNNVMGKSQYDDESDDLVSYQLMNTGGQLHFLFNMQERRNNLLTDFSISPNGELSRNPTLKNLDKGYEFMPKYGKQVSARQMIIPCQYRNFICFAKIEYN
;
A
#
# COMPACT_ATOMS: atom_id res chain seq x y z
N MET A 1 -46.12 -25.62 31.69
CA MET A 1 -44.75 -25.62 32.30
C MET A 1 -43.66 -26.03 31.32
N VAL A 2 -43.86 -26.99 30.45
CA VAL A 2 -42.86 -27.51 29.49
C VAL A 2 -42.35 -26.44 28.52
N GLY A 3 -43.20 -25.55 27.97
CA GLY A 3 -42.80 -24.52 27.01
C GLY A 3 -41.88 -23.43 27.58
N ARG A 4 -41.90 -23.14 28.88
CA ARG A 4 -41.02 -22.18 29.55
C ARG A 4 -39.62 -22.74 29.79
N ILE A 5 -39.47 -24.05 29.93
CA ILE A 5 -38.17 -24.72 30.10
C ILE A 5 -37.42 -24.76 28.80
N TRP A 6 -38.09 -24.97 27.66
CA TRP A 6 -37.50 -24.92 26.34
C TRP A 6 -37.02 -23.52 25.94
N LEU A 7 -37.74 -22.45 26.31
CA LEU A 7 -37.34 -21.07 26.08
C LEU A 7 -36.10 -20.69 26.91
N LEU A 8 -36.01 -21.15 28.14
CA LEU A 8 -34.84 -20.98 29.01
C LEU A 8 -33.62 -21.77 28.50
N ALA A 9 -33.81 -22.98 28.00
CA ALA A 9 -32.75 -23.78 27.40
C ALA A 9 -32.22 -23.16 26.11
N LEU A 10 -33.07 -22.57 25.24
CA LEU A 10 -32.68 -21.86 24.04
C LEU A 10 -31.91 -20.55 24.36
N LEU A 11 -32.30 -19.83 25.41
CA LEU A 11 -31.59 -18.64 25.90
C LEU A 11 -30.22 -19.00 26.51
N ILE A 12 -30.07 -20.13 27.17
CA ILE A 12 -28.79 -20.59 27.70
C ILE A 12 -27.88 -21.07 26.58
N ILE A 13 -28.39 -21.74 25.54
CA ILE A 13 -27.58 -22.15 24.37
C ILE A 13 -27.13 -20.94 23.56
N ALA A 14 -27.97 -19.89 23.45
CA ALA A 14 -27.57 -18.64 22.78
C ALA A 14 -26.47 -17.87 23.53
N SER A 15 -26.32 -18.03 24.84
CA SER A 15 -25.29 -17.42 25.66
C SER A 15 -23.91 -18.13 25.57
N PHE A 16 -23.85 -19.32 24.98
CA PHE A 16 -22.61 -20.08 24.74
C PHE A 16 -22.05 -19.90 23.31
N LEU A 17 -22.61 -19.00 22.51
CA LEU A 17 -21.88 -18.59 21.29
C LEU A 17 -20.60 -17.91 21.75
N PRO A 18 -19.41 -18.44 21.42
CA PRO A 18 -18.17 -17.81 21.80
C PRO A 18 -18.20 -16.40 21.19
N ALA A 19 -18.24 -15.38 22.04
CA ALA A 19 -17.97 -14.03 21.59
C ALA A 19 -16.58 -14.09 20.91
N ARG A 20 -16.52 -13.92 19.60
CA ARG A 20 -15.26 -13.86 18.84
C ARG A 20 -14.53 -12.59 19.30
N ALA A 21 -13.86 -12.72 20.44
CA ALA A 21 -13.09 -11.64 21.00
C ALA A 21 -11.75 -11.57 20.24
N GLN A 22 -11.51 -10.47 19.59
CA GLN A 22 -10.19 -10.13 19.08
C GLN A 22 -9.22 -10.02 20.26
N LYS A 23 -8.03 -10.56 20.10
CA LYS A 23 -6.97 -10.50 21.11
C LYS A 23 -5.91 -9.51 20.68
N ILE A 24 -5.59 -8.55 21.55
CA ILE A 24 -4.44 -7.66 21.37
C ILE A 24 -3.32 -8.05 22.33
N VAL A 25 -2.11 -8.12 21.82
CA VAL A 25 -0.88 -8.34 22.60
C VAL A 25 0.14 -7.29 22.19
N TYR A 26 0.74 -6.61 23.17
CA TYR A 26 1.72 -5.54 22.93
C TYR A 26 3.14 -6.07 23.14
N SER A 27 4.08 -5.53 22.35
CA SER A 27 5.49 -5.63 22.64
C SER A 27 5.89 -4.70 23.79
N GLU A 28 7.06 -4.89 24.33
CA GLU A 28 7.71 -3.87 25.16
C GLU A 28 7.97 -2.60 24.32
N ASN A 29 8.06 -1.47 25.01
CA ASN A 29 8.39 -0.21 24.37
C ASN A 29 9.84 -0.23 23.88
N ASP A 30 10.10 0.33 22.72
CA ASP A 30 11.45 0.48 22.21
C ASP A 30 12.25 1.46 23.09
N LYS A 31 13.56 1.32 23.06
CA LYS A 31 14.46 2.23 23.80
C LYS A 31 14.68 3.55 23.07
N ASP A 32 14.50 3.54 21.75
CA ASP A 32 14.64 4.72 20.91
C ASP A 32 13.30 5.46 20.79
N ASP A 33 13.35 6.77 20.82
CA ASP A 33 12.19 7.63 20.65
C ASP A 33 11.69 7.62 19.18
N THR A 34 10.40 7.85 18.97
CA THR A 34 9.75 7.89 17.66
C THR A 34 10.39 8.88 16.67
N ARG A 35 11.05 9.93 17.16
CA ARG A 35 11.71 10.95 16.34
C ARG A 35 13.05 10.52 15.80
N SER A 36 13.61 9.46 16.36
CA SER A 36 14.98 9.02 16.10
C SER A 36 15.08 7.66 15.41
N MET A 37 13.96 6.99 15.19
CA MET A 37 13.94 5.64 14.65
C MET A 37 12.98 5.55 13.45
N THR A 38 13.45 4.95 12.37
CA THR A 38 12.60 4.44 11.31
C THR A 38 12.42 2.94 11.49
N PHE A 39 11.25 2.41 11.13
CA PHE A 39 10.97 0.98 11.25
C PHE A 39 10.16 0.46 10.07
N GLU A 40 10.24 -0.85 9.83
CA GLU A 40 9.38 -1.59 8.93
C GLU A 40 9.00 -2.94 9.53
N ILE A 41 7.73 -3.31 9.49
CA ILE A 41 7.28 -4.64 9.85
C ILE A 41 7.64 -5.57 8.69
N VAL A 42 8.66 -6.41 8.88
CA VAL A 42 9.11 -7.34 7.85
C VAL A 42 8.06 -8.42 7.58
N GLY A 43 7.57 -9.08 8.64
CA GLY A 43 6.55 -10.11 8.54
C GLY A 43 6.71 -11.20 9.59
N LYS A 44 5.99 -12.31 9.40
CA LYS A 44 6.10 -13.51 10.24
C LYS A 44 6.97 -14.53 9.55
N ILE A 45 8.11 -14.88 10.16
CA ILE A 45 9.12 -15.78 9.62
C ILE A 45 9.43 -16.86 10.63
N ASN A 46 9.24 -18.12 10.25
CA ASN A 46 9.46 -19.28 11.12
C ASN A 46 8.75 -19.14 12.49
N GLY A 47 7.53 -18.56 12.49
CA GLY A 47 6.73 -18.35 13.71
C GLY A 47 7.00 -17.06 14.45
N ASN A 48 8.10 -16.35 14.20
CA ASN A 48 8.49 -15.10 14.84
C ASN A 48 8.11 -13.89 13.97
N PHE A 49 7.87 -12.74 14.61
CA PHE A 49 7.64 -11.46 13.94
C PHE A 49 8.96 -10.69 13.89
N LEU A 50 9.37 -10.31 12.69
CA LEU A 50 10.58 -9.54 12.46
C LEU A 50 10.20 -8.07 12.20
N ILE A 51 10.87 -7.17 12.93
CA ILE A 51 10.73 -5.72 12.80
C ILE A 51 12.12 -5.15 12.48
N TYR A 52 12.25 -4.58 11.31
CA TYR A 52 13.46 -3.83 10.95
C TYR A 52 13.39 -2.44 11.56
N LYS A 53 14.54 -1.97 12.07
CA LYS A 53 14.71 -0.68 12.70
C LYS A 53 16.01 -0.03 12.23
N ASN A 54 15.95 1.26 11.94
CA ASN A 54 17.13 2.07 11.69
C ASN A 54 17.09 3.28 12.62
N ASN A 55 18.11 3.46 13.43
CA ASN A 55 18.21 4.55 14.40
C ASN A 55 19.15 5.67 13.92
N ARG A 56 19.19 6.78 14.66
CA ARG A 56 20.05 7.94 14.34
C ARG A 56 21.53 7.63 14.23
N ALA A 57 22.00 6.57 14.86
CA ALA A 57 23.38 6.12 14.74
C ALA A 57 23.62 5.34 13.42
N ASN A 58 22.66 5.32 12.52
CA ASN A 58 22.66 4.56 11.27
C ASN A 58 22.91 3.06 11.47
N ARG A 59 22.45 2.52 12.61
CA ARG A 59 22.49 1.09 12.87
C ARG A 59 21.24 0.43 12.31
N HIS A 60 21.46 -0.63 11.57
CA HIS A 60 20.41 -1.43 10.96
C HIS A 60 20.15 -2.66 11.83
N LEU A 61 19.01 -2.71 12.48
CA LEU A 61 18.66 -3.74 13.46
C LEU A 61 17.41 -4.50 13.00
N ILE A 62 17.33 -5.79 13.31
CA ILE A 62 16.11 -6.58 13.23
C ILE A 62 15.76 -7.07 14.62
N SER A 63 14.69 -6.55 15.20
CA SER A 63 14.09 -7.09 16.41
C SER A 63 13.21 -8.29 16.08
N VAL A 64 13.36 -9.36 16.82
CA VAL A 64 12.64 -10.61 16.66
C VAL A 64 11.68 -10.77 17.85
N LEU A 65 10.40 -10.78 17.57
CA LEU A 65 9.35 -10.93 18.57
C LEU A 65 8.71 -12.33 18.44
N ASN A 66 8.49 -12.99 19.57
CA ASN A 66 7.75 -14.25 19.58
C ASN A 66 6.23 -14.03 19.45
N ASN A 67 5.45 -15.11 19.49
CA ASN A 67 3.99 -15.00 19.36
C ASN A 67 3.31 -14.24 20.51
N ASP A 68 3.96 -14.11 21.65
CA ASP A 68 3.51 -13.29 22.80
C ASP A 68 4.04 -11.84 22.73
N MET A 69 4.59 -11.43 21.57
CA MET A 69 5.20 -10.11 21.33
C MET A 69 6.36 -9.77 22.26
N LYS A 70 7.01 -10.75 22.87
CA LYS A 70 8.23 -10.55 23.65
C LYS A 70 9.42 -10.55 22.71
N GLU A 71 10.32 -9.58 22.87
CA GLU A 71 11.58 -9.54 22.14
C GLU A 71 12.50 -10.66 22.61
N ILE A 72 12.84 -11.57 21.70
CA ILE A 72 13.69 -12.74 21.97
C ILE A 72 15.09 -12.58 21.42
N ALA A 73 15.28 -11.71 20.42
CA ALA A 73 16.59 -11.38 19.85
C ALA A 73 16.56 -10.00 19.19
N VAL A 74 17.72 -9.36 19.11
CA VAL A 74 17.99 -8.19 18.29
C VAL A 74 19.24 -8.48 17.46
N ALA A 75 19.09 -8.58 16.16
CA ALA A 75 20.18 -8.89 15.24
C ALA A 75 20.63 -7.60 14.53
N GLU A 76 21.88 -7.20 14.73
CA GLU A 76 22.47 -6.09 13.99
C GLU A 76 22.91 -6.57 12.60
N GLN A 77 22.58 -5.76 11.58
CA GLN A 77 22.91 -6.03 10.19
C GLN A 77 24.21 -5.31 9.83
N ASP A 78 25.32 -5.74 10.42
CA ASP A 78 26.65 -5.12 10.35
C ASP A 78 27.28 -5.17 8.95
N TYR A 79 26.76 -6.02 8.07
CA TYR A 79 27.18 -6.11 6.68
C TYR A 79 26.60 -5.00 5.80
N VAL A 80 25.64 -4.23 6.31
CA VAL A 80 25.13 -3.05 5.62
C VAL A 80 26.16 -1.94 5.70
N PRO A 81 26.62 -1.35 4.58
CA PRO A 81 27.70 -0.40 4.59
C PRO A 81 27.37 0.88 5.39
N ALA A 82 27.98 1.07 6.54
CA ALA A 82 27.75 2.25 7.39
C ALA A 82 28.39 3.53 6.81
N SER A 83 29.49 3.38 6.03
CA SER A 83 30.23 4.51 5.41
C SER A 83 29.71 4.91 4.04
N ASP A 84 28.95 4.03 3.39
CA ASP A 84 28.39 4.27 2.07
C ASP A 84 26.97 4.84 2.20
N ARG A 85 26.55 5.55 1.18
CA ARG A 85 25.21 6.16 1.22
C ARG A 85 24.13 5.11 0.98
N MET A 86 23.44 4.72 2.06
CA MET A 86 22.23 3.91 1.96
C MET A 86 21.12 4.70 1.27
N ILE A 87 20.47 4.08 0.28
CA ILE A 87 19.41 4.73 -0.50
C ILE A 87 18.06 4.13 -0.14
N ASN A 88 17.96 2.81 -0.07
CA ASN A 88 16.70 2.10 0.14
C ASN A 88 16.90 0.68 0.65
N VAL A 89 15.91 0.18 1.39
CA VAL A 89 15.80 -1.21 1.83
C VAL A 89 14.37 -1.68 1.58
N ASP A 90 14.20 -2.86 0.97
CA ASP A 90 12.92 -3.53 0.73
C ASP A 90 12.97 -4.94 1.32
N PHE A 91 11.85 -5.44 1.90
CA PHE A 91 11.78 -6.77 2.50
C PHE A 91 10.79 -7.66 1.77
N PHE A 92 11.21 -8.88 1.45
CA PHE A 92 10.41 -9.89 0.78
C PHE A 92 10.32 -11.14 1.68
N PRO A 93 9.27 -11.22 2.53
CA PRO A 93 9.13 -12.32 3.49
C PRO A 93 8.59 -13.60 2.82
N TYR A 94 9.23 -14.72 3.18
CA TYR A 94 8.79 -16.09 2.94
C TYR A 94 8.44 -16.76 4.27
N ASN A 95 8.07 -18.03 4.28
CA ASN A 95 7.65 -18.70 5.52
C ASN A 95 8.80 -18.89 6.52
N ASP A 96 10.01 -19.19 6.03
CA ASP A 96 11.18 -19.59 6.80
C ASP A 96 12.35 -18.60 6.72
N PHE A 97 12.29 -17.63 5.80
CA PHE A 97 13.30 -16.58 5.64
C PHE A 97 12.69 -15.30 5.03
N CYS A 98 13.45 -14.23 4.98
CA CYS A 98 13.15 -13.10 4.11
C CYS A 98 14.38 -12.69 3.31
N TYR A 99 14.15 -12.08 2.14
CA TYR A 99 15.19 -11.29 1.49
C TYR A 99 15.09 -9.84 1.94
N MET A 100 16.22 -9.30 2.40
CA MET A 100 16.47 -7.89 2.56
C MET A 100 17.20 -7.42 1.31
N ILE A 101 16.51 -6.69 0.43
CA ILE A 101 17.10 -6.14 -0.79
C ILE A 101 17.33 -4.66 -0.56
N TYR A 102 18.57 -4.22 -0.71
CA TYR A 102 18.95 -2.84 -0.40
C TYR A 102 19.83 -2.24 -1.47
N GLN A 103 19.78 -0.92 -1.56
CA GLN A 103 20.53 -0.12 -2.52
C GLN A 103 21.44 0.84 -1.77
N TYR A 104 22.69 0.86 -2.14
CA TYR A 104 23.65 1.82 -1.61
C TYR A 104 24.55 2.36 -2.70
N GLN A 105 25.03 3.59 -2.49
CA GLN A 105 25.98 4.23 -3.39
C GLN A 105 27.37 4.19 -2.81
N LYS A 106 28.31 3.65 -3.59
CA LYS A 106 29.74 3.71 -3.30
C LYS A 106 30.44 4.41 -4.46
N LYS A 107 31.00 5.59 -4.20
CA LYS A 107 31.54 6.46 -5.26
C LYS A 107 30.46 6.71 -6.35
N ASN A 108 30.77 6.38 -7.60
CA ASN A 108 29.91 6.59 -8.76
C ASN A 108 29.11 5.32 -9.15
N VAL A 109 29.00 4.35 -8.26
CA VAL A 109 28.27 3.11 -8.51
C VAL A 109 27.16 2.92 -7.48
N ILE A 110 25.98 2.64 -7.97
CA ILE A 110 24.86 2.13 -7.16
C ILE A 110 24.85 0.61 -7.24
N TYR A 111 24.85 0.00 -6.11
CA TYR A 111 24.71 -1.45 -5.94
C TYR A 111 23.29 -1.78 -5.51
N CYS A 112 22.67 -2.75 -6.16
CA CYS A 112 21.44 -3.40 -5.70
C CYS A 112 21.81 -4.82 -5.28
N VAL A 113 21.65 -5.12 -4.00
CA VAL A 113 22.11 -6.37 -3.40
C VAL A 113 21.02 -6.99 -2.52
N ALA A 114 21.10 -8.30 -2.33
CA ALA A 114 20.18 -9.06 -1.49
C ALA A 114 20.94 -9.82 -0.40
N ALA A 115 20.45 -9.72 0.83
CA ALA A 115 20.83 -10.58 1.94
C ALA A 115 19.64 -11.48 2.31
N LYS A 116 19.91 -12.77 2.55
CA LYS A 116 18.92 -13.71 3.08
C LYS A 116 18.96 -13.66 4.60
N ILE A 117 17.80 -13.46 5.24
CA ILE A 117 17.64 -13.32 6.70
C ILE A 117 16.78 -14.49 7.20
N ASP A 118 17.20 -15.14 8.26
CA ASP A 118 16.45 -16.22 8.91
C ASP A 118 15.37 -15.71 9.90
N GLY A 119 14.61 -16.62 10.49
CA GLY A 119 13.57 -16.31 11.47
C GLY A 119 14.09 -15.76 12.82
N ASN A 120 15.40 -15.74 13.03
CA ASN A 120 16.06 -15.14 14.18
C ASN A 120 16.70 -13.79 13.86
N GLY A 121 16.45 -13.28 12.64
CA GLY A 121 16.93 -11.97 12.20
C GLY A 121 18.39 -11.94 11.71
N TYR A 122 19.06 -13.08 11.63
CA TYR A 122 20.47 -13.16 11.22
C TYR A 122 20.60 -13.43 9.72
N LYS A 123 21.66 -12.87 9.14
CA LYS A 123 22.02 -13.13 7.74
C LYS A 123 22.48 -14.58 7.57
N VAL A 124 21.95 -15.22 6.52
CA VAL A 124 22.32 -16.59 6.11
C VAL A 124 22.98 -16.58 4.73
N GLY A 125 24.18 -17.13 4.66
CA GLY A 125 24.95 -17.18 3.41
C GLY A 125 25.56 -15.85 3.00
N ASP A 126 25.99 -15.76 1.74
CA ASP A 126 26.64 -14.57 1.20
C ASP A 126 25.61 -13.56 0.66
N ILE A 127 26.03 -12.29 0.61
CA ILE A 127 25.26 -11.24 -0.03
C ILE A 127 25.33 -11.43 -1.54
N LYS A 128 24.17 -11.38 -2.20
CA LYS A 128 24.08 -11.53 -3.64
C LYS A 128 23.95 -10.18 -4.32
N GLU A 129 24.84 -9.85 -5.23
CA GLU A 129 24.69 -8.70 -6.13
C GLU A 129 23.65 -9.03 -7.19
N LEU A 130 22.63 -8.17 -7.32
CA LEU A 130 21.54 -8.33 -8.27
C LEU A 130 21.77 -7.50 -9.53
N ASP A 131 22.20 -6.27 -9.37
CA ASP A 131 22.60 -5.36 -10.46
C ASP A 131 23.41 -4.17 -9.95
N THR A 132 24.14 -3.51 -10.86
CA THR A 132 24.87 -2.27 -10.59
C THR A 132 24.59 -1.21 -11.65
N THR A 133 24.74 0.06 -11.27
CA THR A 133 24.55 1.20 -12.18
C THR A 133 25.59 2.27 -11.91
N HIS A 134 26.30 2.69 -12.96
CA HIS A 134 27.17 3.87 -12.91
C HIS A 134 26.34 5.15 -13.01
N ILE A 135 26.57 6.09 -12.12
CA ILE A 135 25.94 7.40 -12.10
C ILE A 135 26.98 8.49 -11.88
N GLY A 136 26.73 9.68 -12.45
CA GLY A 136 27.63 10.84 -12.31
C GLY A 136 27.24 11.81 -11.17
N PHE A 137 26.29 11.44 -10.31
CA PHE A 137 25.74 12.30 -9.24
C PHE A 137 25.47 11.50 -7.96
N ALA A 138 25.26 12.20 -6.85
CA ALA A 138 24.81 11.56 -5.62
C ALA A 138 23.33 11.25 -5.70
N ALA A 139 22.97 9.95 -5.63
CA ALA A 139 21.57 9.51 -5.66
C ALA A 139 20.85 9.89 -4.36
N ASN A 140 19.77 10.65 -4.48
CA ASN A 140 18.89 10.98 -3.36
C ASN A 140 17.70 10.02 -3.27
N ASN A 141 17.34 9.39 -4.39
CA ASN A 141 16.20 8.49 -4.53
C ASN A 141 16.66 7.13 -5.04
N LYS A 142 15.84 6.11 -4.83
CA LYS A 142 16.14 4.77 -5.33
C LYS A 142 16.25 4.76 -6.86
N ILE A 143 17.20 3.98 -7.35
CA ILE A 143 17.44 3.75 -8.77
C ILE A 143 16.75 2.46 -9.22
N TYR A 144 16.71 1.47 -8.34
CA TYR A 144 16.08 0.18 -8.60
C TYR A 144 14.74 0.07 -7.91
N THR A 145 13.75 -0.45 -8.62
CA THR A 145 12.49 -0.93 -8.04
C THR A 145 12.51 -2.45 -8.01
N VAL A 146 12.07 -3.01 -6.91
CA VAL A 146 11.97 -4.45 -6.73
C VAL A 146 10.51 -4.80 -6.46
N LEU A 147 9.99 -5.78 -7.20
CA LEU A 147 8.64 -6.32 -7.03
C LEU A 147 8.72 -7.83 -6.89
N SER A 148 7.81 -8.41 -6.12
CA SER A 148 7.58 -9.85 -6.08
C SER A 148 6.20 -10.19 -6.65
N SER A 149 6.08 -11.35 -7.28
CA SER A 149 4.78 -11.91 -7.61
C SER A 149 3.97 -12.24 -6.34
N GLU A 150 2.66 -12.35 -6.47
CA GLU A 150 1.76 -12.65 -5.35
C GLU A 150 2.06 -14.00 -4.70
N ASP A 151 2.37 -15.03 -5.51
CA ASP A 151 2.78 -16.37 -5.06
C ASP A 151 4.24 -16.43 -4.59
N LYS A 152 4.98 -15.31 -4.70
CA LYS A 152 6.39 -15.17 -4.33
C LYS A 152 7.36 -16.05 -5.12
N SER A 153 6.92 -16.64 -6.24
CA SER A 153 7.77 -17.48 -7.10
C SER A 153 8.71 -16.67 -7.98
N LYS A 154 8.43 -15.38 -8.19
CA LYS A 154 9.19 -14.47 -9.03
C LYS A 154 9.53 -13.19 -8.30
N ILE A 155 10.73 -12.69 -8.55
CA ILE A 155 11.19 -11.34 -8.15
C ILE A 155 11.71 -10.66 -9.39
N ILE A 156 11.29 -9.42 -9.61
CA ILE A 156 11.85 -8.58 -10.66
C ILE A 156 12.56 -7.37 -10.04
N VAL A 157 13.78 -7.13 -10.48
CA VAL A 157 14.53 -5.91 -10.20
C VAL A 157 14.61 -5.12 -11.50
N PHE A 158 14.18 -3.88 -11.48
CA PHE A 158 14.25 -3.05 -12.68
C PHE A 158 14.69 -1.62 -12.37
N LYS A 159 15.22 -0.97 -13.41
CA LYS A 159 15.58 0.44 -13.40
C LYS A 159 15.10 1.10 -14.67
N ILE A 160 14.79 2.39 -14.57
CA ILE A 160 14.37 3.22 -15.67
C ILE A 160 15.37 4.37 -15.79
N ASN A 161 16.02 4.46 -16.94
CA ASN A 161 16.97 5.52 -17.24
C ASN A 161 16.45 6.37 -18.38
N THR A 162 16.51 7.68 -18.23
CA THR A 162 16.24 8.60 -19.34
C THR A 162 17.38 8.52 -20.33
N ARG A 163 17.12 8.08 -21.54
CA ARG A 163 18.13 8.04 -22.60
C ARG A 163 18.19 9.34 -23.40
N ASN A 164 17.03 9.92 -23.64
CA ASN A 164 16.85 11.23 -24.22
C ASN A 164 15.47 11.79 -23.84
N LYS A 165 15.10 12.97 -24.35
CA LYS A 165 13.82 13.60 -24.05
C LYS A 165 12.58 12.82 -24.54
N ARG A 166 12.77 11.79 -25.40
CA ARG A 166 11.70 11.04 -26.07
C ARG A 166 11.75 9.53 -25.82
N SER A 167 12.68 9.05 -25.02
CA SER A 167 12.74 7.62 -24.73
C SER A 167 13.32 7.32 -23.36
N TYR A 168 12.73 6.35 -22.69
CA TYR A 168 13.21 5.77 -21.45
C TYR A 168 13.71 4.37 -21.69
N ALA A 169 14.86 4.04 -21.13
CA ALA A 169 15.41 2.70 -21.14
C ALA A 169 14.95 1.96 -19.87
N LEU A 170 14.09 0.97 -20.04
CA LEU A 170 13.69 0.05 -18.98
C LEU A 170 14.61 -1.17 -19.03
N THR A 171 15.37 -1.39 -17.96
CA THR A 171 16.19 -2.59 -17.78
C THR A 171 15.59 -3.43 -16.68
N THR A 172 15.31 -4.69 -16.96
CA THR A 172 14.67 -5.64 -16.02
C THR A 172 15.56 -6.85 -15.80
N CYS A 173 15.61 -7.35 -14.56
CA CYS A 173 16.21 -8.61 -14.16
C CYS A 173 15.12 -9.44 -13.48
N LEU A 174 14.53 -10.39 -14.20
CA LEU A 174 13.55 -11.33 -13.67
C LEU A 174 14.29 -12.52 -13.05
N MET A 175 13.95 -12.88 -11.83
CA MET A 175 14.57 -13.91 -11.02
C MET A 175 13.50 -14.85 -10.44
N ASN A 176 13.93 -16.06 -10.07
CA ASN A 176 13.09 -16.96 -9.28
C ASN A 176 13.18 -16.66 -7.78
N ASP A 177 12.50 -17.44 -6.94
CA ASP A 177 12.48 -17.37 -5.47
C ASP A 177 13.85 -17.58 -4.80
N LYS A 178 14.84 -18.13 -5.55
CA LYS A 178 16.24 -18.29 -5.11
C LYS A 178 17.14 -17.17 -5.61
N LEU A 179 16.56 -16.13 -6.20
CA LEU A 179 17.27 -15.03 -6.86
C LEU A 179 18.16 -15.49 -8.03
N GLU A 180 17.91 -16.64 -8.64
CA GLU A 180 18.58 -17.07 -9.85
C GLU A 180 17.97 -16.30 -11.04
N LEU A 181 18.84 -15.75 -11.88
CA LEU A 181 18.40 -14.96 -13.03
C LEU A 181 17.68 -15.85 -14.06
N ILE A 182 16.41 -15.53 -14.33
CA ILE A 182 15.61 -16.16 -15.39
C ILE A 182 15.86 -15.42 -16.69
N LYS A 183 15.67 -14.11 -16.70
CA LYS A 183 15.85 -13.27 -17.88
C LYS A 183 16.29 -11.86 -17.53
N ARG A 184 17.21 -11.33 -18.33
CA ARG A 184 17.57 -9.92 -18.34
C ARG A 184 17.12 -9.32 -19.67
N SER A 185 16.42 -8.19 -19.61
CA SER A 185 15.97 -7.44 -20.78
C SER A 185 16.32 -5.98 -20.65
N SER A 186 16.61 -5.34 -21.78
CA SER A 186 16.75 -3.90 -21.86
C SER A 186 16.00 -3.41 -23.08
N LEU A 187 15.01 -2.57 -22.86
CA LEU A 187 14.12 -2.10 -23.93
C LEU A 187 13.89 -0.60 -23.83
N LEU A 188 13.49 0.01 -24.94
CA LEU A 188 13.18 1.42 -25.02
C LEU A 188 11.65 1.60 -25.00
N ILE A 189 11.19 2.49 -24.14
CA ILE A 189 9.81 2.95 -24.11
C ILE A 189 9.79 4.35 -24.76
N SER A 190 8.99 4.51 -25.81
CA SER A 190 8.79 5.83 -26.43
C SER A 190 8.04 6.74 -25.47
N MET A 191 8.55 7.95 -25.29
CA MET A 191 7.95 9.05 -24.53
C MET A 191 7.84 10.22 -25.51
N GLU A 192 6.74 10.25 -26.24
CA GLU A 192 6.56 11.21 -27.36
C GLU A 192 6.33 12.61 -26.84
N GLU A 193 5.65 12.71 -25.71
CA GLU A 193 5.30 13.96 -25.05
C GLU A 193 6.14 14.19 -23.78
N ARG A 194 6.47 15.44 -23.50
CA ARG A 194 7.23 15.81 -22.30
C ARG A 194 6.52 15.43 -20.98
N ASN A 195 5.20 15.38 -21.02
CA ASN A 195 4.34 15.16 -19.87
C ASN A 195 3.73 13.74 -19.85
N GLU A 196 4.43 12.79 -20.45
CA GLU A 196 4.12 11.36 -20.30
C GLU A 196 4.83 10.78 -19.07
N TYR A 197 4.14 9.88 -18.39
CA TYR A 197 4.59 9.27 -17.15
C TYR A 197 4.37 7.76 -17.19
N LEU A 198 5.23 7.03 -16.49
CA LEU A 198 5.07 5.61 -16.22
C LEU A 198 4.74 5.42 -14.73
N SER A 199 3.78 4.60 -14.40
CA SER A 199 3.38 4.38 -13.00
C SER A 199 2.79 3.01 -12.75
N ASP A 200 2.61 2.70 -11.49
CA ASP A 200 1.89 1.54 -10.95
C ASP A 200 2.33 0.19 -11.52
N PHE A 201 3.60 -0.11 -11.31
CA PHE A 201 4.24 -1.34 -11.75
C PHE A 201 3.82 -2.51 -10.88
N GLN A 202 3.35 -3.60 -11.49
CA GLN A 202 2.94 -4.85 -10.86
C GLN A 202 3.57 -6.05 -11.57
N LEU A 203 3.88 -7.10 -10.82
CA LEU A 203 4.44 -8.36 -11.34
C LEU A 203 3.44 -9.50 -11.14
N ASP A 204 3.12 -10.22 -12.21
CA ASP A 204 2.27 -11.40 -12.10
C ASP A 204 3.06 -12.67 -11.73
N ASN A 205 2.34 -13.77 -11.47
CA ASN A 205 2.96 -15.03 -11.08
C ASN A 205 3.74 -15.74 -12.21
N GLU A 206 3.51 -15.34 -13.46
CA GLU A 206 4.26 -15.84 -14.62
C GLU A 206 5.52 -15.01 -14.91
N GLY A 207 5.66 -13.86 -14.26
CA GLY A 207 6.80 -12.95 -14.41
C GLY A 207 6.58 -11.81 -15.39
N ASP A 208 5.33 -11.57 -15.80
CA ASP A 208 4.98 -10.44 -16.64
C ASP A 208 4.90 -9.16 -15.82
N LEU A 209 5.54 -8.11 -16.32
CA LEU A 209 5.52 -6.78 -15.70
C LEU A 209 4.43 -5.94 -16.37
N VAL A 210 3.45 -5.52 -15.58
CA VAL A 210 2.33 -4.68 -16.01
C VAL A 210 2.46 -3.31 -15.37
N PHE A 211 2.25 -2.26 -16.15
CA PHE A 211 2.33 -0.87 -15.66
C PHE A 211 1.48 0.05 -16.55
N CYS A 212 1.30 1.28 -16.11
CA CYS A 212 0.56 2.28 -16.86
C CYS A 212 1.51 3.33 -17.47
N LYS A 213 1.23 3.73 -18.72
CA LYS A 213 1.76 4.94 -19.35
C LYS A 213 0.60 5.92 -19.50
N PHE A 214 0.77 7.17 -19.07
CA PHE A 214 -0.27 8.18 -19.21
C PHE A 214 0.32 9.55 -19.53
N PHE A 215 -0.50 10.39 -20.14
CA PHE A 215 -0.21 11.79 -20.41
C PHE A 215 -1.10 12.69 -19.56
N ARG A 216 -0.50 13.71 -18.94
CA ARG A 216 -1.22 14.79 -18.27
C ARG A 216 -0.49 16.11 -18.44
N ASN A 217 -1.23 17.18 -18.56
CA ASN A 217 -0.68 18.53 -18.70
C ASN A 217 -0.54 19.16 -17.31
N ASN A 218 0.68 19.30 -16.79
CA ASN A 218 0.94 19.87 -15.46
C ASN A 218 -0.03 19.34 -14.36
N ASN A 219 -0.69 20.24 -13.62
CA ASN A 219 -1.70 19.91 -12.61
C ASN A 219 -3.08 19.77 -13.25
N ASP A 220 -3.26 18.76 -14.07
CA ASP A 220 -4.49 18.52 -14.80
C ASP A 220 -4.87 17.04 -14.84
N ASN A 221 -6.08 16.77 -15.31
CA ASN A 221 -6.57 15.41 -15.52
C ASN A 221 -5.76 14.67 -16.58
N ILE A 222 -5.71 13.36 -16.44
CA ILE A 222 -5.14 12.46 -17.44
C ILE A 222 -6.14 12.35 -18.60
N ASN A 223 -5.71 12.65 -19.81
CA ASN A 223 -6.52 12.63 -21.03
C ASN A 223 -6.07 11.58 -22.04
N ASN A 224 -4.96 10.90 -21.77
CA ASN A 224 -4.46 9.77 -22.54
C ASN A 224 -3.77 8.79 -21.62
N ALA A 225 -4.08 7.51 -21.72
CA ALA A 225 -3.47 6.46 -20.94
C ALA A 225 -3.44 5.13 -21.71
N ALA A 226 -2.46 4.31 -21.37
CA ALA A 226 -2.30 2.98 -21.91
C ALA A 226 -1.84 1.99 -20.85
N MET A 227 -2.35 0.78 -20.87
CA MET A 227 -1.79 -0.34 -20.14
C MET A 227 -0.60 -0.91 -20.92
N MET A 228 0.53 -1.03 -20.24
CA MET A 228 1.78 -1.54 -20.78
C MET A 228 2.03 -2.92 -20.21
N ILE A 229 2.33 -3.90 -21.05
CA ILE A 229 2.60 -5.28 -20.63
C ILE A 229 3.92 -5.73 -21.23
N LYS A 230 4.90 -6.01 -20.37
CA LYS A 230 6.16 -6.63 -20.76
C LYS A 230 6.10 -8.10 -20.33
N TYR A 231 5.84 -8.98 -21.28
CA TYR A 231 5.84 -10.41 -21.02
C TYR A 231 7.23 -10.91 -20.57
N ALA A 232 7.26 -11.91 -19.68
CA ALA A 232 8.48 -12.45 -19.10
C ALA A 232 9.52 -12.78 -20.17
N GLU A 233 9.11 -13.47 -21.22
CA GLU A 233 9.97 -13.96 -22.30
C GLU A 233 10.25 -12.93 -23.42
N ALA A 234 9.47 -11.82 -23.46
CA ALA A 234 9.61 -10.85 -24.54
C ALA A 234 10.67 -9.75 -24.22
N ASP A 235 11.33 -9.26 -25.24
CA ASP A 235 12.20 -8.10 -25.17
C ASP A 235 11.51 -6.84 -25.76
N SER A 236 10.17 -6.84 -25.72
CA SER A 236 9.32 -5.72 -26.14
C SER A 236 8.20 -5.50 -25.13
N VAL A 237 7.60 -4.32 -25.19
CA VAL A 237 6.41 -3.98 -24.40
C VAL A 237 5.22 -3.89 -25.35
N MET A 238 4.15 -4.57 -24.98
CA MET A 238 2.86 -4.44 -25.62
C MET A 238 2.13 -3.25 -25.03
N THR A 239 1.63 -2.36 -25.84
CA THR A 239 0.86 -1.18 -25.44
C THR A 239 -0.61 -1.40 -25.77
N LYS A 240 -1.49 -1.09 -24.83
CA LYS A 240 -2.95 -1.15 -24.96
C LYS A 240 -3.53 0.19 -24.57
N ASP A 241 -3.87 0.98 -25.57
CA ASP A 241 -4.45 2.29 -25.39
C ASP A 241 -5.86 2.17 -24.80
N LEU A 242 -6.22 3.06 -23.89
CA LEU A 242 -7.55 3.19 -23.31
C LEU A 242 -8.40 4.13 -24.15
N HIS A 243 -9.70 3.82 -24.32
CA HIS A 243 -10.63 4.66 -25.07
C HIS A 243 -11.33 5.68 -24.17
N ILE A 244 -10.62 6.74 -23.81
CA ILE A 244 -11.08 7.79 -22.88
C ILE A 244 -11.48 9.10 -23.56
N GLU A 245 -11.97 9.04 -24.81
CA GLU A 245 -12.24 10.24 -25.65
C GLU A 245 -13.13 11.31 -25.02
N LYS A 246 -14.07 10.92 -24.15
CA LYS A 246 -15.01 11.83 -23.46
C LYS A 246 -14.90 11.77 -21.94
N THR A 247 -13.83 11.17 -21.47
CA THR A 247 -13.61 10.88 -20.05
C THR A 247 -12.19 11.33 -19.69
N LEU A 248 -12.05 11.94 -18.54
CA LEU A 248 -10.77 12.35 -18.00
C LEU A 248 -10.49 11.53 -16.75
N LEU A 249 -9.27 11.09 -16.57
CA LEU A 249 -8.86 10.29 -15.42
C LEU A 249 -7.93 11.08 -14.49
N ASP A 250 -7.66 10.56 -13.29
CA ASP A 250 -6.63 11.15 -12.44
C ASP A 250 -5.72 10.12 -11.77
N GLU A 251 -6.23 9.38 -10.83
CA GLU A 251 -5.52 8.40 -10.05
C GLU A 251 -5.69 7.02 -10.73
N ILE A 252 -4.59 6.51 -11.29
CA ILE A 252 -4.60 5.21 -11.98
C ILE A 252 -3.94 4.16 -11.11
N HIS A 253 -4.63 3.04 -10.92
CA HIS A 253 -4.14 1.87 -10.23
C HIS A 253 -4.26 0.62 -11.08
N ILE A 254 -3.22 -0.22 -11.04
CA ILE A 254 -3.23 -1.55 -11.63
C ILE A 254 -3.39 -2.60 -10.53
N LYS A 255 -4.24 -3.57 -10.78
CA LYS A 255 -4.37 -4.76 -9.95
C LYS A 255 -4.33 -6.02 -10.81
N ILE A 256 -3.49 -6.95 -10.42
CA ILE A 256 -3.39 -8.26 -11.09
C ILE A 256 -4.31 -9.25 -10.37
N ASP A 257 -5.10 -9.96 -11.15
CA ASP A 257 -5.90 -11.11 -10.73
C ASP A 257 -5.25 -12.37 -11.33
N ASN A 258 -4.31 -12.94 -10.60
CA ASN A 258 -3.57 -14.12 -11.04
C ASN A 258 -4.48 -15.34 -11.26
N PRO A 259 -5.44 -15.66 -10.36
CA PRO A 259 -6.34 -16.77 -10.54
C PRO A 259 -7.17 -16.71 -11.84
N ASN A 260 -7.69 -15.53 -12.17
CA ASN A 260 -8.52 -15.31 -13.36
C ASN A 260 -7.71 -14.83 -14.58
N LYS A 261 -6.39 -14.71 -14.46
CA LYS A 261 -5.46 -14.21 -15.50
C LYS A 261 -5.91 -12.89 -16.12
N LYS A 262 -6.29 -11.92 -15.26
CA LYS A 262 -6.75 -10.59 -15.67
C LYS A 262 -5.91 -9.48 -15.06
N TYR A 263 -5.76 -8.41 -15.81
CA TYR A 263 -5.13 -7.18 -15.36
C TYR A 263 -6.17 -6.08 -15.33
N PHE A 264 -6.42 -5.51 -14.15
CA PHE A 264 -7.35 -4.42 -13.91
C PHE A 264 -6.60 -3.11 -13.90
N LEU A 265 -7.13 -2.11 -14.59
CA LEU A 265 -6.78 -0.72 -14.42
C LEU A 265 -8.02 -0.01 -13.91
N VAL A 266 -7.89 0.66 -12.78
CA VAL A 266 -8.96 1.38 -12.10
C VAL A 266 -8.54 2.83 -11.91
N SER A 267 -9.44 3.76 -12.17
CA SER A 267 -9.22 5.19 -11.95
C SER A 267 -10.52 5.88 -11.56
N TYR A 268 -10.43 7.00 -10.89
CA TYR A 268 -11.55 7.95 -10.88
C TYR A 268 -11.69 8.59 -12.25
N TYR A 269 -12.93 8.97 -12.61
CA TYR A 269 -13.17 9.69 -13.85
C TYR A 269 -13.97 10.97 -13.66
N TYR A 270 -13.78 11.89 -14.60
CA TYR A 270 -14.39 13.20 -14.70
C TYR A 270 -15.01 13.37 -16.07
N LYS A 271 -16.12 14.11 -16.15
CA LYS A 271 -16.74 14.51 -17.42
C LYS A 271 -16.13 15.80 -17.97
N GLU A 272 -15.65 16.65 -17.08
CA GLU A 272 -15.12 17.97 -17.41
C GLU A 272 -13.74 18.14 -16.78
N ARG A 273 -12.89 18.89 -17.46
CA ARG A 273 -11.56 19.24 -16.98
C ARG A 273 -11.66 19.99 -15.65
N ARG A 274 -10.95 19.52 -14.62
CA ARG A 274 -10.99 20.05 -13.26
C ARG A 274 -12.41 20.09 -12.66
N GLY A 275 -13.29 19.26 -13.17
CA GLY A 275 -14.64 19.07 -12.64
C GLY A 275 -14.63 18.24 -11.35
N ASP A 276 -15.81 17.72 -11.02
CA ASP A 276 -15.98 16.83 -9.89
C ASP A 276 -15.80 15.37 -10.28
N ILE A 277 -15.40 14.53 -9.34
CA ILE A 277 -15.31 13.08 -9.55
C ILE A 277 -16.71 12.52 -9.77
N GLU A 278 -16.89 11.87 -10.91
CA GLU A 278 -18.16 11.29 -11.33
C GLU A 278 -18.34 9.83 -10.89
N GLY A 279 -17.27 9.07 -10.84
CA GLY A 279 -17.29 7.66 -10.51
C GLY A 279 -15.95 6.97 -10.79
N PHE A 280 -16.02 5.67 -11.02
CA PHE A 280 -14.87 4.87 -11.42
C PHE A 280 -14.89 4.54 -12.91
N TYR A 281 -13.71 4.52 -13.50
CA TYR A 281 -13.42 3.99 -14.81
C TYR A 281 -12.64 2.68 -14.66
N PHE A 282 -13.01 1.68 -15.48
CA PHE A 282 -12.43 0.35 -15.49
C PHE A 282 -11.93 -0.03 -16.86
N TYR A 283 -10.71 -0.56 -16.92
CA TYR A 283 -10.21 -1.27 -18.08
C TYR A 283 -9.66 -2.61 -17.61
N VAL A 284 -10.10 -3.72 -18.20
CA VAL A 284 -9.67 -5.07 -17.83
C VAL A 284 -9.14 -5.77 -19.07
N TRP A 285 -7.90 -6.22 -18.96
CA TRP A 285 -7.23 -7.04 -19.96
C TRP A 285 -7.32 -8.51 -19.60
N ASP A 286 -7.77 -9.36 -20.52
CA ASP A 286 -7.72 -10.82 -20.38
C ASP A 286 -6.42 -11.34 -20.99
N LYS A 287 -5.51 -11.77 -20.14
CA LYS A 287 -4.21 -12.33 -20.53
C LYS A 287 -4.36 -13.62 -21.34
N SER A 288 -5.32 -14.48 -20.96
CA SER A 288 -5.53 -15.78 -21.59
C SER A 288 -6.02 -15.64 -23.03
N LEU A 289 -6.91 -14.69 -23.25
CA LEU A 289 -7.48 -14.40 -24.56
C LEU A 289 -6.70 -13.34 -25.34
N ASN A 290 -5.72 -12.71 -24.71
CA ASN A 290 -4.91 -11.62 -25.26
C ASN A 290 -5.75 -10.50 -25.89
N ARG A 291 -6.82 -10.08 -25.19
CA ARG A 291 -7.74 -9.03 -25.64
C ARG A 291 -8.36 -8.26 -24.48
N PRO A 292 -8.88 -7.05 -24.73
CA PRO A 292 -9.70 -6.37 -23.74
C PRO A 292 -10.91 -7.26 -23.35
N PHE A 293 -11.14 -7.38 -22.05
CA PHE A 293 -12.29 -8.08 -21.50
C PHE A 293 -13.43 -7.10 -21.21
N MET A 294 -13.09 -5.95 -20.65
CA MET A 294 -14.05 -4.93 -20.26
C MET A 294 -13.41 -3.55 -20.33
N GLU A 295 -14.15 -2.58 -20.80
CA GLU A 295 -13.86 -1.16 -20.68
C GLU A 295 -15.16 -0.44 -20.39
N SER A 296 -15.31 0.14 -19.19
CA SER A 296 -16.56 0.72 -18.72
C SER A 296 -16.34 1.78 -17.64
N SER A 297 -17.38 2.55 -17.35
CA SER A 297 -17.42 3.49 -16.23
C SER A 297 -18.68 3.28 -15.40
N SER A 298 -18.54 3.45 -14.08
CA SER A 298 -19.63 3.36 -13.10
C SER A 298 -19.76 4.69 -12.37
N SER A 299 -20.88 5.38 -12.55
CA SER A 299 -21.15 6.66 -11.88
C SER A 299 -21.62 6.46 -10.46
N PHE A 300 -21.23 7.35 -9.55
CA PHE A 300 -21.71 7.34 -8.18
C PHE A 300 -23.15 7.84 -8.10
N THR A 301 -23.99 7.09 -7.39
CA THR A 301 -25.38 7.47 -7.13
C THR A 301 -25.45 8.67 -6.18
N GLU A 302 -26.56 9.42 -6.22
CA GLU A 302 -26.77 10.52 -5.27
C GLU A 302 -26.82 10.05 -3.81
N GLU A 303 -27.34 8.85 -3.55
CA GLU A 303 -27.38 8.24 -2.23
C GLU A 303 -25.96 8.03 -1.71
N LEU A 304 -25.10 7.35 -2.48
CA LEU A 304 -23.71 7.14 -2.14
C LEU A 304 -22.96 8.48 -1.90
N ARG A 305 -23.23 9.49 -2.73
CA ARG A 305 -22.64 10.82 -2.56
C ARG A 305 -23.10 11.50 -1.28
N ARG A 306 -24.38 11.36 -0.89
CA ARG A 306 -24.89 11.91 0.38
C ARG A 306 -24.21 11.25 1.59
N ASP A 307 -24.03 9.92 1.52
CA ASP A 307 -23.37 9.18 2.61
C ASP A 307 -21.90 9.50 2.71
N ALA A 308 -21.22 9.67 1.58
CA ALA A 308 -19.79 9.93 1.52
C ALA A 308 -19.37 11.37 1.83
N ARG A 309 -20.27 12.35 1.69
CA ARG A 309 -19.94 13.79 1.60
C ARG A 309 -19.27 14.40 2.84
N GLY A 310 -19.47 13.82 4.04
CA GLY A 310 -19.07 14.51 5.28
C GLY A 310 -19.68 15.92 5.33
N ASP A 311 -18.82 16.94 5.43
CA ASP A 311 -19.21 18.36 5.40
C ASP A 311 -19.25 18.96 3.98
N ALA A 312 -18.85 18.20 2.94
CA ALA A 312 -18.84 18.66 1.55
C ALA A 312 -20.25 18.73 0.94
N SER A 313 -20.36 19.33 -0.24
CA SER A 313 -21.60 19.26 -1.02
C SER A 313 -21.77 17.86 -1.61
N VAL A 314 -23.00 17.49 -1.94
CA VAL A 314 -23.29 16.20 -2.60
C VAL A 314 -22.52 16.06 -3.92
N LYS A 315 -22.36 17.15 -4.66
CA LYS A 315 -21.65 17.15 -5.94
C LYS A 315 -20.15 16.89 -5.77
N THR A 316 -19.51 17.51 -4.77
CA THR A 316 -18.07 17.44 -4.52
C THR A 316 -17.67 16.32 -3.55
N ALA A 317 -18.61 15.46 -3.17
CA ALA A 317 -18.45 14.47 -2.10
C ALA A 317 -17.22 13.57 -2.24
N PHE A 318 -16.79 13.27 -3.45
CA PHE A 318 -15.66 12.40 -3.72
C PHE A 318 -14.35 13.11 -4.10
N ASN A 319 -14.32 14.44 -4.15
CA ASN A 319 -13.15 15.17 -4.66
C ASN A 319 -11.89 14.99 -3.80
N ASP A 320 -12.05 14.64 -2.54
CA ASP A 320 -10.93 14.34 -1.62
C ASP A 320 -10.72 12.84 -1.40
N PHE A 321 -11.45 11.96 -2.11
CA PHE A 321 -11.27 10.52 -1.99
C PHE A 321 -10.14 10.01 -2.86
N PHE A 322 -9.38 9.04 -2.30
CA PHE A 322 -8.29 8.32 -2.96
C PHE A 322 -8.52 6.82 -2.89
N ILE A 323 -8.16 6.11 -3.95
CA ILE A 323 -8.21 4.65 -4.00
C ILE A 323 -7.11 4.10 -3.08
N ARG A 324 -7.49 3.35 -2.05
CA ARG A 324 -6.54 2.74 -1.11
C ARG A 324 -6.34 1.25 -1.37
N ASN A 325 -7.39 0.57 -1.77
CA ASN A 325 -7.37 -0.88 -1.94
C ASN A 325 -8.19 -1.30 -3.16
N ILE A 326 -7.65 -2.22 -3.92
CA ILE A 326 -8.36 -2.98 -4.95
C ILE A 326 -8.20 -4.45 -4.62
N ILE A 327 -9.30 -5.16 -4.38
CA ILE A 327 -9.32 -6.56 -3.96
C ILE A 327 -10.05 -7.35 -5.03
N THR A 328 -9.36 -8.28 -5.68
CA THR A 328 -9.96 -9.17 -6.66
C THR A 328 -10.68 -10.33 -5.96
N ARG A 329 -11.79 -10.77 -6.54
CA ARG A 329 -12.63 -11.85 -6.03
C ARG A 329 -12.48 -13.09 -6.92
N LYS A 330 -12.71 -14.27 -6.35
CA LYS A 330 -12.59 -15.55 -7.09
C LYS A 330 -13.55 -15.68 -8.27
N ASP A 331 -14.70 -15.01 -8.21
CA ASP A 331 -15.72 -14.97 -9.29
C ASP A 331 -15.37 -13.99 -10.40
N GLY A 332 -14.22 -13.33 -10.32
CA GLY A 332 -13.76 -12.33 -11.28
C GLY A 332 -14.32 -10.93 -11.02
N GLY A 333 -15.13 -10.74 -9.98
CA GLY A 333 -15.51 -9.44 -9.46
C GLY A 333 -14.39 -8.80 -8.64
N PHE A 334 -14.60 -7.57 -8.18
CA PHE A 334 -13.61 -6.83 -7.41
C PHE A 334 -14.25 -5.84 -6.44
N ILE A 335 -13.50 -5.48 -5.41
CA ILE A 335 -13.92 -4.50 -4.40
C ILE A 335 -12.91 -3.36 -4.40
N ILE A 336 -13.41 -2.13 -4.35
CA ILE A 336 -12.60 -0.91 -4.23
C ILE A 336 -12.87 -0.29 -2.87
N GLY A 337 -11.82 -0.08 -2.09
CA GLY A 337 -11.83 0.73 -0.89
C GLY A 337 -11.16 2.06 -1.14
N SER A 338 -11.84 3.14 -0.84
CA SER A 338 -11.35 4.51 -0.97
C SER A 338 -11.59 5.32 0.30
N GLU A 339 -10.76 6.32 0.53
CA GLU A 339 -10.76 7.12 1.74
C GLU A 339 -10.65 8.60 1.40
N SER A 340 -11.44 9.42 2.05
CA SER A 340 -11.29 10.87 2.00
C SER A 340 -10.04 11.30 2.78
N TYR A 341 -9.12 11.99 2.11
CA TYR A 341 -7.89 12.49 2.70
C TYR A 341 -7.57 13.88 2.17
N TYR A 342 -7.28 14.82 3.06
CA TYR A 342 -6.89 16.18 2.70
C TYR A 342 -6.09 16.85 3.82
N THR A 343 -5.46 17.98 3.50
CA THR A 343 -4.77 18.80 4.51
C THR A 343 -5.36 20.20 4.55
N THR A 344 -5.34 20.81 5.73
CA THR A 344 -5.71 22.22 5.91
C THR A 344 -4.56 23.00 6.50
N SER A 345 -4.36 24.22 6.03
CA SER A 345 -3.38 25.16 6.57
C SER A 345 -3.90 26.60 6.47
N ARG A 346 -3.24 27.51 7.19
CA ARG A 346 -3.59 28.93 7.12
C ARG A 346 -3.18 29.61 5.81
N PHE A 347 -2.26 29.01 5.06
CA PHE A 347 -1.60 29.69 3.94
C PHE A 347 -1.73 28.95 2.59
N ASN A 348 -2.01 27.67 2.58
CA ASN A 348 -2.11 26.87 1.37
C ASN A 348 -3.47 26.18 1.26
N ASN A 349 -4.09 26.31 0.11
CA ASN A 349 -5.27 25.51 -0.20
C ASN A 349 -4.83 24.08 -0.55
N TRP A 350 -5.60 23.12 -0.07
CA TRP A 350 -5.45 21.72 -0.46
C TRP A 350 -5.56 21.55 -1.97
N ASN A 351 -4.66 20.73 -2.53
CA ASN A 351 -4.68 20.43 -3.94
C ASN A 351 -4.44 18.92 -4.13
N ARG A 352 -5.47 18.21 -4.61
CA ARG A 352 -5.43 16.78 -4.90
C ARG A 352 -4.25 16.38 -5.80
N TRP A 353 -3.95 17.22 -6.80
CA TRP A 353 -2.89 16.96 -7.78
C TRP A 353 -1.50 17.02 -7.18
N ASP A 354 -1.29 17.92 -6.23
CA ASP A 354 -0.02 18.02 -5.50
C ASP A 354 0.19 16.80 -4.60
N TYR A 355 -0.88 16.25 -4.06
CA TYR A 355 -0.82 15.01 -3.29
C TYR A 355 -0.51 13.80 -4.18
N LEU A 356 -1.19 13.64 -5.31
CA LEU A 356 -1.02 12.50 -6.21
C LEU A 356 0.34 12.50 -6.93
N TYR A 357 0.79 13.67 -7.33
CA TYR A 357 1.92 13.76 -8.26
C TYR A 357 3.10 14.60 -7.74
N GLY A 358 2.99 15.10 -6.53
CA GLY A 358 3.96 16.00 -5.92
C GLY A 358 3.92 17.42 -6.48
N SER A 359 4.66 18.32 -5.83
CA SER A 359 4.78 19.70 -6.30
C SER A 359 5.39 19.73 -7.70
N PRO A 360 4.93 20.63 -8.61
CA PRO A 360 5.50 20.78 -9.94
C PRO A 360 7.00 21.12 -9.95
N TYR A 361 7.56 21.50 -8.81
CA TYR A 361 8.98 21.73 -8.60
C TYR A 361 9.77 20.47 -8.15
N MET A 362 9.08 19.40 -7.75
CA MET A 362 9.73 18.13 -7.49
C MET A 362 9.81 17.34 -8.80
N ASN A 363 11.05 17.05 -9.21
CA ASN A 363 11.36 16.34 -10.45
C ASN A 363 10.43 15.14 -10.68
N SER A 364 9.87 15.04 -11.89
CA SER A 364 9.03 13.95 -12.37
C SER A 364 9.64 12.54 -12.22
N TYR A 365 10.90 12.43 -11.87
CA TYR A 365 11.58 11.18 -11.51
C TYR A 365 11.05 10.51 -10.25
N ASN A 366 10.43 11.26 -9.33
CA ASN A 366 9.87 10.70 -8.10
C ASN A 366 8.56 9.95 -8.33
N ASN A 367 7.87 10.19 -9.43
CA ASN A 367 6.57 9.57 -9.72
C ASN A 367 6.67 8.12 -10.23
N TYR A 368 7.89 7.66 -10.62
CA TYR A 368 8.11 6.27 -11.01
C TYR A 368 7.96 5.26 -9.88
N TYR A 369 7.91 5.76 -8.65
CA TYR A 369 8.11 4.95 -7.46
C TYR A 369 7.04 5.17 -6.42
N TYR A 370 5.81 5.42 -6.85
CA TYR A 370 4.69 5.38 -5.94
C TYR A 370 4.49 3.93 -5.47
N SER A 371 5.28 3.54 -4.48
CA SER A 371 5.04 2.37 -3.67
C SER A 371 4.41 2.85 -2.37
N PRO A 372 3.26 2.32 -1.93
CA PRO A 372 2.71 2.63 -0.61
C PRO A 372 3.67 2.31 0.54
N TYR A 373 4.69 1.50 0.28
CA TYR A 373 5.78 1.22 1.23
C TYR A 373 6.84 2.33 1.34
N TYR A 374 6.81 3.32 0.46
CA TYR A 374 7.84 4.38 0.39
C TYR A 374 7.59 5.55 1.32
N ASN A 375 6.41 5.74 1.85
CA ASN A 375 6.14 6.76 2.85
C ASN A 375 6.91 6.55 4.18
N ASN A 376 7.46 5.36 4.40
CA ASN A 376 8.20 5.06 5.61
C ASN A 376 9.58 5.75 5.71
N TYR A 377 10.21 6.10 4.58
CA TYR A 377 11.47 6.84 4.58
C TYR A 377 11.32 8.34 4.86
N TRP A 378 10.09 8.86 4.78
CA TRP A 378 9.80 10.28 5.03
C TRP A 378 9.67 10.63 6.51
N TRP A 379 9.78 9.68 7.41
CA TRP A 379 9.79 9.96 8.84
C TRP A 379 10.93 10.93 9.25
N GLY A 380 12.05 10.95 8.55
CA GLY A 380 13.17 11.88 8.78
C GLY A 380 12.97 13.30 8.25
N SER A 381 11.91 13.56 7.46
CA SER A 381 11.68 14.84 6.77
C SER A 381 10.71 15.79 7.52
N ARG A 382 10.35 15.47 8.75
CA ARG A 382 9.56 16.35 9.65
C ARG A 382 10.19 17.69 9.98
N ILE A 383 11.41 17.92 9.55
CA ILE A 383 12.15 19.14 9.88
C ILE A 383 12.20 19.99 8.63
N ASN A 384 11.23 20.85 8.42
CA ASN A 384 11.34 22.16 7.78
C ASN A 384 10.08 22.66 7.04
N SER A 385 8.86 22.33 7.46
CA SER A 385 7.76 23.22 7.12
C SER A 385 7.42 24.10 8.34
N ASN A 386 7.79 25.35 8.29
CA ASN A 386 7.29 26.39 9.21
C ASN A 386 5.78 26.63 9.06
N GLN A 387 5.03 25.69 8.48
CA GLN A 387 3.60 25.76 8.27
C GLN A 387 2.93 24.69 9.12
N ALA A 388 2.06 25.13 10.02
CA ALA A 388 1.16 24.22 10.73
C ALA A 388 0.16 23.64 9.71
N LEU A 389 0.33 22.37 9.37
CA LEU A 389 -0.57 21.58 8.55
C LEU A 389 -1.40 20.71 9.47
N ARG A 390 -2.70 20.66 9.24
CA ARG A 390 -3.58 19.64 9.82
C ARG A 390 -3.90 18.61 8.77
N TYR A 391 -3.66 17.35 9.09
CA TYR A 391 -3.95 16.21 8.24
C TYR A 391 -5.32 15.66 8.61
N HIS A 392 -6.15 15.40 7.62
CA HIS A 392 -7.48 14.83 7.78
C HIS A 392 -7.58 13.49 7.05
N ALA A 393 -8.25 12.51 7.67
CA ALA A 393 -8.65 11.28 7.01
C ALA A 393 -10.07 10.94 7.45
N ASP A 394 -11.01 11.21 6.57
CA ASP A 394 -12.43 11.10 6.84
C ASP A 394 -13.04 9.82 6.21
N ASN A 395 -14.28 9.80 5.91
CA ASN A 395 -15.07 8.65 5.49
C ASN A 395 -14.34 7.65 4.58
N ILE A 396 -14.65 6.37 4.77
CA ILE A 396 -14.19 5.28 3.90
C ILE A 396 -15.39 4.81 3.08
N ALA A 397 -15.27 4.82 1.76
CA ALA A 397 -16.24 4.26 0.84
C ALA A 397 -15.74 2.92 0.28
N VAL A 398 -16.56 1.88 0.35
CA VAL A 398 -16.26 0.55 -0.15
C VAL A 398 -17.34 0.13 -1.13
N LEU A 399 -16.94 -0.19 -2.36
CA LEU A 399 -17.84 -0.56 -3.43
C LEU A 399 -17.44 -1.93 -4.00
N SER A 400 -18.40 -2.81 -4.21
CA SER A 400 -18.23 -4.09 -4.88
C SER A 400 -18.79 -4.07 -6.27
N PHE A 401 -18.04 -4.68 -7.19
CA PHE A 401 -18.41 -4.80 -8.60
C PHE A 401 -18.34 -6.27 -9.03
N ASN A 402 -19.27 -6.67 -9.88
CA ASN A 402 -19.19 -7.98 -10.52
C ASN A 402 -18.14 -7.99 -11.65
N ASN A 403 -17.97 -9.12 -12.32
CA ASN A 403 -17.00 -9.28 -13.39
C ASN A 403 -17.32 -8.46 -14.66
N LYS A 404 -18.50 -7.82 -14.75
CA LYS A 404 -18.89 -6.90 -15.82
C LYS A 404 -18.69 -5.42 -15.47
N GLY A 405 -18.21 -5.14 -14.24
CA GLY A 405 -18.07 -3.78 -13.73
C GLY A 405 -19.39 -3.15 -13.26
N GLU A 406 -20.44 -3.94 -13.08
CA GLU A 406 -21.69 -3.49 -12.51
C GLU A 406 -21.61 -3.50 -10.99
N GLN A 407 -22.04 -2.42 -10.34
CA GLN A 407 -22.00 -2.30 -8.88
C GLN A 407 -23.02 -3.25 -8.24
N GLU A 408 -22.56 -4.06 -7.30
CA GLU A 408 -23.42 -5.00 -6.54
C GLU A 408 -23.90 -4.39 -5.23
N TRP A 409 -22.98 -3.77 -4.50
CA TRP A 409 -23.27 -3.09 -3.24
C TRP A 409 -22.22 -2.00 -2.97
N ASN A 410 -22.57 -1.09 -2.07
CA ASN A 410 -21.65 -0.10 -1.52
C ASN A 410 -21.91 0.13 -0.03
N ASN A 411 -20.89 0.61 0.66
CA ASN A 411 -20.97 1.04 2.06
C ASN A 411 -20.09 2.26 2.28
N VAL A 412 -20.53 3.13 3.16
CA VAL A 412 -19.72 4.22 3.67
C VAL A 412 -19.54 4.06 5.17
N MET A 413 -18.31 3.96 5.61
CA MET A 413 -17.94 3.99 7.03
C MET A 413 -17.65 5.42 7.42
N GLY A 414 -18.51 5.98 8.28
CA GLY A 414 -18.31 7.31 8.83
C GLY A 414 -17.15 7.33 9.80
N LYS A 415 -16.14 8.12 9.51
CA LYS A 415 -15.06 8.48 10.42
C LYS A 415 -14.65 9.92 10.18
N SER A 416 -14.09 10.55 11.19
CA SER A 416 -13.46 11.86 11.09
C SER A 416 -12.23 11.86 11.97
N GLN A 417 -11.09 11.97 11.34
CA GLN A 417 -9.79 11.95 11.99
C GLN A 417 -9.01 13.19 11.61
N TYR A 418 -8.25 13.72 12.53
CA TYR A 418 -7.26 14.75 12.25
C TYR A 418 -6.04 14.62 13.15
N ASP A 419 -4.91 15.13 12.66
CA ASP A 419 -3.68 15.27 13.42
C ASP A 419 -2.97 16.55 12.98
N ASP A 420 -2.44 17.29 13.95
CA ASP A 420 -1.78 18.60 13.74
C ASP A 420 -0.26 18.47 13.55
N GLU A 421 0.32 17.30 13.81
CA GLU A 421 1.77 17.09 13.75
C GLU A 421 2.18 16.26 12.51
N SER A 422 1.43 15.19 12.22
CA SER A 422 1.73 14.26 11.14
C SER A 422 0.49 13.48 10.72
N ASP A 423 0.60 12.72 9.64
CA ASP A 423 -0.47 11.82 9.20
C ASP A 423 -0.31 10.38 9.75
N ASP A 424 0.51 10.19 10.78
CA ASP A 424 0.85 8.85 11.27
C ASP A 424 -0.30 8.16 12.00
N LEU A 425 -1.12 8.94 12.71
CA LEU A 425 -2.22 8.44 13.53
C LEU A 425 -3.56 8.39 12.78
N VAL A 426 -3.61 8.94 11.57
CA VAL A 426 -4.82 8.96 10.75
C VAL A 426 -4.82 7.84 9.71
N SER A 427 -5.94 7.71 8.96
CA SER A 427 -6.17 6.66 7.97
C SER A 427 -6.46 5.29 8.58
N TYR A 428 -6.58 4.26 7.75
CA TYR A 428 -6.94 2.91 8.17
C TYR A 428 -5.97 1.86 7.64
N GLN A 429 -6.01 0.68 8.26
CA GLN A 429 -5.38 -0.54 7.74
C GLN A 429 -6.45 -1.57 7.40
N LEU A 430 -6.33 -2.15 6.21
CA LEU A 430 -7.19 -3.24 5.79
C LEU A 430 -6.58 -4.59 6.17
N MET A 431 -7.42 -5.48 6.70
CA MET A 431 -7.09 -6.89 6.90
C MET A 431 -8.13 -7.77 6.20
N ASN A 432 -7.67 -8.68 5.36
CA ASN A 432 -8.51 -9.66 4.68
C ASN A 432 -8.36 -11.03 5.37
N THR A 433 -9.41 -11.48 6.05
CA THR A 433 -9.44 -12.78 6.73
C THR A 433 -9.95 -13.91 5.83
N GLY A 434 -10.26 -13.62 4.57
CA GLY A 434 -10.86 -14.54 3.60
C GLY A 434 -12.39 -14.65 3.72
N GLY A 435 -12.96 -14.40 4.88
CA GLY A 435 -14.41 -14.36 5.11
C GLY A 435 -14.97 -12.96 5.33
N GLN A 436 -14.12 -12.02 5.74
CA GLN A 436 -14.48 -10.63 5.99
C GLN A 436 -13.31 -9.71 5.68
N LEU A 437 -13.61 -8.47 5.32
CA LEU A 437 -12.68 -7.37 5.23
C LEU A 437 -12.80 -6.52 6.49
N HIS A 438 -11.71 -6.40 7.24
CA HIS A 438 -11.65 -5.61 8.46
C HIS A 438 -10.93 -4.29 8.20
N PHE A 439 -11.54 -3.19 8.59
CA PHE A 439 -11.01 -1.84 8.49
C PHE A 439 -10.69 -1.34 9.89
N LEU A 440 -9.40 -1.25 10.18
CA LEU A 440 -8.89 -0.85 11.49
C LEU A 440 -8.43 0.60 11.44
N PHE A 441 -8.99 1.45 12.27
CA PHE A 441 -8.63 2.87 12.34
C PHE A 441 -8.89 3.45 13.73
N ASN A 442 -8.21 4.54 14.05
CA ASN A 442 -8.45 5.26 15.28
C ASN A 442 -9.78 6.02 15.22
N MET A 443 -10.57 5.91 16.27
CA MET A 443 -11.75 6.72 16.46
C MET A 443 -11.63 7.46 17.79
N GLN A 444 -11.86 8.77 17.76
CA GLN A 444 -11.83 9.56 18.96
C GLN A 444 -13.14 9.34 19.76
N GLU A 445 -13.02 8.75 20.93
CA GLU A 445 -14.09 8.64 21.89
C GLU A 445 -13.75 9.48 23.14
N ARG A 446 -14.46 10.59 23.32
CA ARG A 446 -14.21 11.59 24.39
C ARG A 446 -12.82 12.23 24.22
N ARG A 447 -11.81 11.78 24.96
CA ARG A 447 -10.42 12.30 24.92
C ARG A 447 -9.40 11.21 24.56
N ASN A 448 -9.85 10.03 24.19
CA ASN A 448 -8.97 8.91 23.89
C ASN A 448 -9.15 8.48 22.44
N ASN A 449 -8.05 8.20 21.77
CA ASN A 449 -8.04 7.52 20.47
C ASN A 449 -8.15 6.01 20.72
N LEU A 450 -9.24 5.40 20.24
CA LEU A 450 -9.48 3.98 20.37
C LEU A 450 -9.37 3.31 19.01
N LEU A 451 -8.60 2.24 18.91
CA LEU A 451 -8.58 1.44 17.69
C LEU A 451 -9.93 0.74 17.53
N THR A 452 -10.60 1.04 16.43
CA THR A 452 -11.92 0.52 16.08
C THR A 452 -11.79 -0.40 14.88
N ASP A 453 -12.60 -1.47 14.87
CA ASP A 453 -12.69 -2.43 13.78
C ASP A 453 -14.10 -2.40 13.18
N PHE A 454 -14.17 -2.10 11.90
CA PHE A 454 -15.36 -2.32 11.08
C PHE A 454 -15.11 -3.46 10.12
N SER A 455 -16.06 -4.38 10.00
CA SER A 455 -15.95 -5.49 9.05
C SER A 455 -17.07 -5.47 8.03
N ILE A 456 -16.70 -5.87 6.81
CA ILE A 456 -17.66 -6.07 5.71
C ILE A 456 -17.63 -7.53 5.30
N SER A 457 -18.81 -8.14 5.26
CA SER A 457 -19.02 -9.50 4.74
C SER A 457 -18.95 -9.51 3.20
N PRO A 458 -18.82 -10.69 2.55
CA PRO A 458 -18.87 -10.79 1.09
C PRO A 458 -20.18 -10.25 0.47
N ASN A 459 -21.27 -10.24 1.25
CA ASN A 459 -22.59 -9.75 0.80
C ASN A 459 -22.76 -8.23 1.02
N GLY A 460 -21.73 -7.55 1.51
CA GLY A 460 -21.78 -6.12 1.78
C GLY A 460 -22.38 -5.75 3.14
N GLU A 461 -22.60 -6.69 4.03
CA GLU A 461 -23.10 -6.37 5.39
C GLU A 461 -21.99 -5.73 6.21
N LEU A 462 -22.22 -4.48 6.62
CA LEU A 462 -21.31 -3.72 7.47
C LEU A 462 -21.60 -4.00 8.95
N SER A 463 -20.60 -4.38 9.70
CA SER A 463 -20.66 -4.59 11.15
C SER A 463 -19.56 -3.80 11.85
N ARG A 464 -19.93 -3.16 12.97
CA ARG A 464 -18.96 -2.58 13.90
C ARG A 464 -18.63 -3.61 14.96
N ASN A 465 -17.40 -4.09 14.96
CA ASN A 465 -16.93 -5.00 15.98
C ASN A 465 -16.67 -4.26 17.32
N PRO A 466 -16.64 -4.99 18.45
CA PRO A 466 -16.30 -4.36 19.73
C PRO A 466 -14.97 -3.61 19.58
N THR A 467 -14.93 -2.38 20.10
CA THR A 467 -13.71 -1.58 20.13
C THR A 467 -12.59 -2.36 20.81
N LEU A 468 -11.45 -2.43 20.16
CA LEU A 468 -10.27 -3.06 20.71
C LEU A 468 -9.82 -2.23 21.92
N LYS A 469 -10.15 -2.71 23.12
CA LYS A 469 -9.87 -1.97 24.35
C LYS A 469 -8.38 -1.86 24.55
N ASN A 470 -7.92 -0.65 24.56
CA ASN A 470 -6.63 -0.30 25.08
C ASN A 470 -6.68 -0.52 26.59
N LEU A 471 -6.10 -1.60 27.10
CA LEU A 471 -6.09 -1.91 28.53
C LEU A 471 -5.28 -0.86 29.31
N ASP A 472 -4.32 -0.23 28.65
CA ASP A 472 -3.48 0.82 29.21
C ASP A 472 -3.78 2.15 28.53
N LYS A 473 -4.22 3.13 29.31
CA LYS A 473 -4.50 4.48 28.85
C LYS A 473 -3.24 5.12 28.27
N GLY A 474 -3.25 5.45 26.97
CA GLY A 474 -2.20 6.27 26.35
C GLY A 474 -1.43 5.62 25.20
N TYR A 475 -1.85 4.46 24.68
CA TYR A 475 -1.33 3.97 23.40
C TYR A 475 -2.06 4.65 22.23
N GLU A 476 -1.32 5.17 21.28
CA GLU A 476 -1.80 5.73 20.03
C GLU A 476 -1.36 4.85 18.87
N PHE A 477 -2.31 4.31 18.14
CA PHE A 477 -2.03 3.38 17.04
C PHE A 477 -1.73 4.13 15.75
N MET A 478 -0.90 3.51 14.90
CA MET A 478 -0.54 3.97 13.57
C MET A 478 -1.07 2.99 12.50
N PRO A 479 -2.39 2.96 12.25
CA PRO A 479 -3.01 1.92 11.44
C PRO A 479 -2.42 1.80 10.05
N LYS A 480 -2.16 2.91 9.36
CA LYS A 480 -1.63 2.92 7.99
C LYS A 480 -0.28 2.22 7.83
N TYR A 481 0.49 2.07 8.92
CA TYR A 481 1.76 1.33 8.93
C TYR A 481 1.61 -0.12 9.40
N GLY A 482 0.37 -0.53 9.69
CA GLY A 482 0.08 -1.90 10.03
C GLY A 482 0.36 -2.85 8.87
N LYS A 483 0.68 -4.10 9.18
CA LYS A 483 0.91 -5.14 8.18
C LYS A 483 0.20 -6.42 8.58
N GLN A 484 -0.58 -6.97 7.67
CA GLN A 484 -1.13 -8.31 7.81
C GLN A 484 0.02 -9.31 7.66
N VAL A 485 0.28 -10.10 8.68
CA VAL A 485 1.41 -11.04 8.76
C VAL A 485 1.00 -12.50 8.64
N SER A 486 -0.30 -12.77 8.75
CA SER A 486 -0.92 -14.06 8.43
C SER A 486 -2.41 -13.87 8.10
N ALA A 487 -3.11 -14.94 7.73
CA ALA A 487 -4.55 -14.87 7.44
C ALA A 487 -5.39 -14.26 8.59
N ARG A 488 -4.93 -14.39 9.84
CA ARG A 488 -5.66 -13.96 11.04
C ARG A 488 -4.86 -13.09 11.99
N GLN A 489 -3.68 -12.62 11.57
CA GLN A 489 -2.82 -11.80 12.43
C GLN A 489 -2.34 -10.57 11.70
N MET A 490 -2.42 -9.44 12.38
CA MET A 490 -1.91 -8.16 11.96
C MET A 490 -1.01 -7.57 13.03
N ILE A 491 0.07 -6.95 12.63
CA ILE A 491 0.89 -6.12 13.50
C ILE A 491 0.61 -4.66 13.18
N ILE A 492 0.27 -3.87 14.19
CA ILE A 492 0.10 -2.41 14.07
C ILE A 492 1.09 -1.73 14.98
N PRO A 493 1.89 -0.78 14.47
CA PRO A 493 2.74 0.05 15.32
C PRO A 493 1.88 0.93 16.22
N CYS A 494 2.37 1.20 17.40
CA CYS A 494 1.74 2.10 18.34
C CYS A 494 2.78 2.96 19.05
N GLN A 495 2.38 4.14 19.47
CA GLN A 495 3.18 5.07 20.26
C GLN A 495 2.68 5.09 21.70
N TYR A 496 3.60 5.03 22.65
CA TYR A 496 3.34 5.24 24.06
C TYR A 496 4.38 6.18 24.65
N ARG A 497 3.99 7.37 25.09
CA ARG A 497 4.90 8.38 25.67
C ARG A 497 6.15 8.67 24.79
N ASN A 498 6.04 8.78 23.50
CA ASN A 498 7.12 8.97 22.54
C ASN A 498 7.99 7.73 22.24
N PHE A 499 7.65 6.55 22.78
CA PHE A 499 8.33 5.31 22.43
C PHE A 499 7.44 4.48 21.49
N ILE A 500 8.06 3.84 20.50
CA ILE A 500 7.37 2.93 19.61
C ILE A 500 7.20 1.58 20.29
N CYS A 501 6.04 0.99 20.11
CA CYS A 501 5.75 -0.41 20.39
C CYS A 501 4.96 -1.01 19.24
N PHE A 502 4.76 -2.31 19.28
CA PHE A 502 4.03 -3.03 18.24
C PHE A 502 2.91 -3.85 18.87
N ALA A 503 1.71 -3.70 18.36
CA ALA A 503 0.55 -4.45 18.80
C ALA A 503 0.21 -5.54 17.79
N LYS A 504 0.12 -6.79 18.25
CA LYS A 504 -0.43 -7.90 17.48
C LYS A 504 -1.92 -7.98 17.71
N ILE A 505 -2.69 -7.92 16.64
CA ILE A 505 -4.13 -8.17 16.64
C ILE A 505 -4.36 -9.54 16.04
N GLU A 506 -5.11 -10.38 16.75
CA GLU A 506 -5.41 -11.74 16.34
C GLU A 506 -6.92 -11.95 16.28
N TYR A 507 -7.37 -12.48 15.16
CA TYR A 507 -8.76 -12.83 14.87
C TYR A 507 -8.95 -14.33 15.01
N ASN A 508 -10.02 -14.73 15.72
CA ASN A 508 -10.35 -16.14 15.97
C ASN A 508 -11.06 -16.80 14.78
#